data_58552a40292c955daa045c0f2e25d147
#
_entry.id   58552a40292c955daa045c0f2e25d147
#
_cell.length_a   1.000
_cell.length_b   1.000
_cell.length_c   1.000
_cell.angle_alpha   90.00
_cell.angle_beta   90.00
_cell.angle_gamma   90.00
#
_symmetry.space_group_name_H-M   'P 1'
#
loop_
_entity.id
_entity.type
_entity.pdbx_description
1 polymer ?
#
loop_
_entity_poly.entity_id
_entity_poly.type
_entity_poly.pdbx_seq_one_letter_code
_entity_poly.pdbx_strand_id
1 'polypeptide(L)'
;MTPLPAHESLAESDAAAFAAALLDCLDRHPGDVAALVDDVPPGAIADPIHGPIVDAIRAAVAAGVTPTIGDVAARLREAGHDNGSPVRIALADALRDYVNTGRRAIDTARGAAERLKRYHAESVVRDAAERYAGSPDPAALAELREAIAALEAGSAVARPLPTALDAIDRWSRHEKTPTVATGFSWFDGSTDGGLPVGGIVALVAPPGAGKSALALQLTAGAMLADADLRAVWSAGEMSLAGIGRRLVTVSSGFVDGAEPVTMAEAGRGAPRARAAAKLVAEAIGDRLAFVEPPLTVAAIDAAAARTAARLVVVDYLQLVAVPDGGRDRVADLDRTVGQFRDMAIRRECAVIVVSSIAKATNAAAHAGQLGRGTAEIGFAAELVYAAEREETPDGRPMVGPDGAVAVTWRCAKARNAELRDLVTTFDGAAQTFHPAGDTAGFDPPTAPAGRLGTASFDAWTPPEAST
;
A
#
# COMPACT_ATOMS: atom_id res chain seq x y z
N MET A 1 -8.92 -11.90 37.17
CA MET A 1 -9.20 -10.75 36.31
C MET A 1 -8.43 -10.96 35.02
N THR A 2 -9.14 -11.31 33.95
CA THR A 2 -8.57 -11.36 32.60
C THR A 2 -8.26 -9.93 32.21
N PRO A 3 -7.03 -9.59 31.73
CA PRO A 3 -6.78 -8.24 31.25
C PRO A 3 -7.74 -7.93 30.10
N LEU A 4 -8.41 -6.78 30.18
CA LEU A 4 -9.24 -6.26 29.07
C LEU A 4 -8.39 -6.24 27.78
N PRO A 5 -8.94 -6.61 26.63
CA PRO A 5 -8.22 -6.51 25.38
C PRO A 5 -7.77 -5.06 25.15
N ALA A 6 -6.59 -4.87 24.62
CA ALA A 6 -5.95 -3.56 24.46
C ALA A 6 -6.83 -2.48 23.76
N HIS A 7 -7.81 -2.91 22.96
CA HIS A 7 -8.78 -2.05 22.28
C HIS A 7 -9.81 -1.39 23.22
N GLU A 8 -10.27 -2.07 24.24
CA GLU A 8 -11.27 -1.50 25.20
C GLU A 8 -10.62 -0.40 26.05
N SER A 9 -9.39 -0.61 26.49
CA SER A 9 -8.61 0.40 27.23
C SER A 9 -8.32 1.66 26.40
N LEU A 10 -8.10 1.51 25.10
CA LEU A 10 -7.89 2.66 24.19
C LEU A 10 -9.20 3.42 23.93
N ALA A 11 -10.33 2.71 23.78
CA ALA A 11 -11.63 3.35 23.61
C ALA A 11 -12.06 4.14 24.84
N GLU A 12 -11.78 3.65 26.05
CA GLU A 12 -12.00 4.39 27.30
C GLU A 12 -11.18 5.66 27.39
N SER A 13 -9.89 5.59 27.00
CA SER A 13 -9.01 6.77 26.96
C SER A 13 -9.49 7.82 25.95
N ASP A 14 -9.97 7.40 24.80
CA ASP A 14 -10.51 8.29 23.77
C ASP A 14 -11.87 8.86 24.16
N ALA A 15 -12.72 8.11 24.86
CA ALA A 15 -13.97 8.61 25.44
C ALA A 15 -13.72 9.72 26.45
N ALA A 16 -12.74 9.52 27.33
CA ALA A 16 -12.33 10.54 28.31
C ALA A 16 -11.80 11.80 27.61
N ALA A 17 -10.91 11.63 26.64
CA ALA A 17 -10.33 12.74 25.88
C ALA A 17 -11.40 13.52 25.10
N PHE A 18 -12.37 12.82 24.49
CA PHE A 18 -13.47 13.43 23.77
C PHE A 18 -14.42 14.19 24.69
N ALA A 19 -14.83 13.61 25.80
CA ALA A 19 -15.69 14.27 26.78
C ALA A 19 -15.03 15.54 27.36
N ALA A 20 -13.75 15.47 27.73
CA ALA A 20 -13.00 16.61 28.24
C ALA A 20 -12.86 17.73 27.18
N ALA A 21 -12.57 17.37 25.94
CA ALA A 21 -12.45 18.33 24.86
C ALA A 21 -13.79 18.97 24.49
N LEU A 22 -14.91 18.24 24.53
CA LEU A 22 -16.25 18.81 24.35
C LEU A 22 -16.59 19.79 25.44
N LEU A 23 -16.26 19.52 26.72
CA LEU A 23 -16.49 20.44 27.83
C LEU A 23 -15.69 21.74 27.69
N ASP A 24 -14.45 21.65 27.18
CA ASP A 24 -13.66 22.84 26.84
C ASP A 24 -14.29 23.62 25.67
N CYS A 25 -14.84 22.93 24.67
CA CYS A 25 -15.53 23.57 23.55
C CYS A 25 -16.82 24.29 23.97
N LEU A 26 -17.54 23.82 25.00
CA LEU A 26 -18.76 24.47 25.49
C LEU A 26 -18.54 25.94 25.88
N ASP A 27 -17.39 26.25 26.43
CA ASP A 27 -17.06 27.61 26.88
C ASP A 27 -16.39 28.45 25.79
N ARG A 28 -15.49 27.86 25.02
CA ARG A 28 -14.63 28.57 24.05
C ARG A 28 -15.12 28.55 22.62
N HIS A 29 -15.80 27.48 22.22
CA HIS A 29 -16.22 27.22 20.85
C HIS A 29 -17.62 26.63 20.81
N PRO A 30 -18.63 27.25 21.41
CA PRO A 30 -19.97 26.66 21.55
C PRO A 30 -20.63 26.36 20.21
N GLY A 31 -20.27 27.09 19.14
CA GLY A 31 -20.78 26.83 17.78
C GLY A 31 -20.31 25.53 17.15
N ASP A 32 -19.18 24.97 17.60
CA ASP A 32 -18.62 23.72 17.06
C ASP A 32 -19.12 22.46 17.79
N VAL A 33 -19.68 22.62 18.99
CA VAL A 33 -20.08 21.49 19.86
C VAL A 33 -21.14 20.60 19.21
N ALA A 34 -22.13 21.21 18.56
CA ALA A 34 -23.17 20.44 17.87
C ALA A 34 -22.58 19.54 16.80
N ALA A 35 -21.74 20.08 15.93
CA ALA A 35 -21.09 19.31 14.87
C ALA A 35 -20.18 18.20 15.41
N LEU A 36 -19.44 18.46 16.50
CA LEU A 36 -18.57 17.47 17.14
C LEU A 36 -19.35 16.32 17.77
N VAL A 37 -20.49 16.62 18.39
CA VAL A 37 -21.36 15.60 19.04
C VAL A 37 -22.11 14.78 18.00
N ASP A 38 -22.62 15.41 16.95
CA ASP A 38 -23.31 14.72 15.84
C ASP A 38 -22.37 13.84 15.03
N ASP A 39 -21.09 14.14 15.05
CA ASP A 39 -20.05 13.38 14.34
C ASP A 39 -19.79 11.99 15.00
N VAL A 40 -20.13 11.80 16.28
CA VAL A 40 -20.00 10.51 16.98
C VAL A 40 -21.36 9.84 17.09
N PRO A 41 -21.57 8.63 16.50
CA PRO A 41 -22.86 7.94 16.56
C PRO A 41 -23.34 7.69 18.00
N PRO A 42 -24.66 7.69 18.25
CA PRO A 42 -25.20 7.22 19.50
C PRO A 42 -24.75 5.77 19.80
N GLY A 43 -24.31 5.50 21.01
CA GLY A 43 -23.79 4.19 21.41
C GLY A 43 -22.32 3.92 21.03
N ALA A 44 -21.65 4.84 20.33
CA ALA A 44 -20.23 4.69 20.05
C ALA A 44 -19.33 4.81 21.27
N ILE A 45 -19.85 5.41 22.35
CA ILE A 45 -19.15 5.57 23.63
C ILE A 45 -19.83 4.65 24.64
N ALA A 46 -19.36 3.41 24.70
CA ALA A 46 -19.83 2.42 25.67
C ALA A 46 -19.27 2.62 27.10
N ASP A 47 -18.37 3.58 27.28
CA ASP A 47 -17.76 3.88 28.58
C ASP A 47 -18.82 4.40 29.57
N PRO A 48 -19.04 3.70 30.70
CA PRO A 48 -20.07 4.04 31.67
C PRO A 48 -19.78 5.33 32.44
N ILE A 49 -18.58 5.90 32.32
CA ILE A 49 -18.17 7.11 33.01
C ILE A 49 -18.32 8.34 32.11
N HIS A 50 -17.76 8.28 30.91
CA HIS A 50 -17.72 9.44 30.01
C HIS A 50 -18.88 9.45 29.00
N GLY A 51 -19.46 8.30 28.67
CA GLY A 51 -20.64 8.18 27.80
C GLY A 51 -21.80 9.06 28.27
N PRO A 52 -22.23 8.98 29.55
CA PRO A 52 -23.30 9.83 30.07
C PRO A 52 -23.04 11.34 29.97
N ILE A 53 -21.76 11.78 30.03
CA ILE A 53 -21.39 13.20 29.87
C ILE A 53 -21.66 13.63 28.43
N VAL A 54 -21.22 12.84 27.45
CA VAL A 54 -21.44 13.13 26.02
C VAL A 54 -22.94 13.06 25.67
N ASP A 55 -23.68 12.10 26.22
CA ASP A 55 -25.12 11.99 26.00
C ASP A 55 -25.91 13.17 26.60
N ALA A 56 -25.48 13.69 27.76
CA ALA A 56 -26.06 14.90 28.34
C ALA A 56 -25.83 16.13 27.45
N ILE A 57 -24.63 16.25 26.83
CA ILE A 57 -24.32 17.32 25.87
C ILE A 57 -25.18 17.14 24.60
N ARG A 58 -25.26 15.93 24.05
CA ARG A 58 -26.08 15.60 22.87
C ARG A 58 -27.54 15.93 23.08
N ALA A 59 -28.10 15.55 24.23
CA ALA A 59 -29.50 15.85 24.57
C ALA A 59 -29.74 17.36 24.70
N ALA A 60 -28.79 18.14 25.15
CA ALA A 60 -28.90 19.58 25.21
C ALA A 60 -28.86 20.23 23.81
N VAL A 61 -27.94 19.77 22.95
CA VAL A 61 -27.84 20.19 21.53
C VAL A 61 -29.14 19.88 20.78
N ALA A 62 -29.67 18.66 20.95
CA ALA A 62 -30.92 18.24 20.30
C ALA A 62 -32.14 19.07 20.74
N ALA A 63 -32.11 19.64 21.96
CA ALA A 63 -33.13 20.58 22.43
C ALA A 63 -33.00 22.00 21.86
N GLY A 64 -32.05 22.25 20.92
CA GLY A 64 -31.81 23.54 20.30
C GLY A 64 -31.19 24.59 21.22
N VAL A 65 -30.59 24.15 22.32
CA VAL A 65 -29.92 25.03 23.31
C VAL A 65 -28.42 24.86 23.14
N THR A 66 -27.68 25.98 23.09
CA THR A 66 -26.22 25.92 23.24
C THR A 66 -25.92 25.51 24.67
N PRO A 67 -25.44 24.27 24.93
CA PRO A 67 -25.31 23.79 26.28
C PRO A 67 -24.21 24.53 27.06
N THR A 68 -24.48 24.78 28.31
CA THR A 68 -23.48 25.22 29.29
C THR A 68 -23.05 24.03 30.15
N ILE A 69 -21.92 24.17 30.86
CA ILE A 69 -21.49 23.20 31.88
C ILE A 69 -22.58 22.96 32.94
N GLY A 70 -23.31 24.03 33.28
CA GLY A 70 -24.43 23.97 34.21
C GLY A 70 -25.60 23.10 33.71
N ASP A 71 -25.91 23.20 32.41
CA ASP A 71 -26.96 22.38 31.76
C ASP A 71 -26.56 20.91 31.73
N VAL A 72 -25.30 20.60 31.39
CA VAL A 72 -24.76 19.23 31.42
C VAL A 72 -24.86 18.66 32.83
N ALA A 73 -24.45 19.42 33.84
CA ALA A 73 -24.51 18.99 35.22
C ALA A 73 -25.96 18.79 35.72
N ALA A 74 -26.92 19.60 35.26
CA ALA A 74 -28.33 19.41 35.58
C ALA A 74 -28.88 18.12 34.95
N ARG A 75 -28.64 17.88 33.69
CA ARG A 75 -29.08 16.65 32.98
C ARG A 75 -28.48 15.40 33.57
N LEU A 76 -27.20 15.43 33.99
CA LEU A 76 -26.60 14.27 34.66
C LEU A 76 -27.27 13.97 36.00
N ARG A 77 -27.73 14.99 36.75
CA ARG A 77 -28.51 14.78 37.96
C ARG A 77 -29.90 14.18 37.66
N GLU A 78 -30.57 14.67 36.63
CA GLU A 78 -31.88 14.14 36.20
C GLU A 78 -31.72 12.65 35.73
N ALA A 79 -30.59 12.29 35.18
CA ALA A 79 -30.24 10.91 34.78
C ALA A 79 -29.78 10.06 35.99
N GLY A 80 -29.82 10.54 37.22
CA GLY A 80 -29.48 9.80 38.44
C GLY A 80 -28.02 9.81 38.84
N HIS A 81 -27.20 10.67 38.22
CA HIS A 81 -25.77 10.83 38.59
C HIS A 81 -25.60 11.90 39.65
N ASP A 82 -25.60 11.51 40.92
CA ASP A 82 -25.37 12.39 42.03
C ASP A 82 -23.93 12.87 42.18
N ASN A 83 -23.70 13.86 43.04
CA ASN A 83 -22.39 14.52 43.19
C ASN A 83 -21.22 13.61 43.58
N GLY A 84 -21.47 12.43 44.13
CA GLY A 84 -20.43 11.43 44.47
C GLY A 84 -20.27 10.32 43.42
N SER A 85 -21.05 10.35 42.33
CA SER A 85 -20.94 9.31 41.28
C SER A 85 -19.63 9.45 40.50
N PRO A 86 -19.09 8.33 39.95
CA PRO A 86 -17.90 8.36 39.08
C PRO A 86 -18.05 9.35 37.93
N VAL A 87 -19.22 9.44 37.30
CA VAL A 87 -19.54 10.37 36.21
C VAL A 87 -19.37 11.84 36.64
N ARG A 88 -19.84 12.18 37.83
CA ARG A 88 -19.73 13.55 38.38
C ARG A 88 -18.30 13.90 38.78
N ILE A 89 -17.55 12.91 39.24
CA ILE A 89 -16.12 13.07 39.54
C ILE A 89 -15.36 13.31 38.26
N ALA A 90 -15.60 12.50 37.21
CA ALA A 90 -14.98 12.66 35.90
C ALA A 90 -15.32 14.02 35.26
N LEU A 91 -16.56 14.51 35.38
CA LEU A 91 -16.93 15.83 34.94
C LEU A 91 -16.10 16.92 35.68
N ALA A 92 -15.94 16.79 37.00
CA ALA A 92 -15.16 17.75 37.81
C ALA A 92 -13.66 17.70 37.48
N ASP A 93 -13.12 16.51 37.21
CA ASP A 93 -11.71 16.33 36.82
C ASP A 93 -11.46 16.87 35.42
N ALA A 94 -12.31 16.60 34.44
CA ALA A 94 -12.23 17.19 33.11
C ALA A 94 -12.28 18.72 33.13
N LEU A 95 -13.10 19.30 34.01
CA LEU A 95 -13.15 20.74 34.21
C LEU A 95 -11.91 21.32 34.92
N ARG A 96 -11.23 20.52 35.72
CA ARG A 96 -9.99 20.91 36.40
C ARG A 96 -8.78 20.90 35.44
N ASP A 97 -8.72 19.92 34.53
CA ASP A 97 -7.69 19.82 33.48
C ASP A 97 -7.87 20.88 32.39
N TYR A 98 -9.09 21.41 32.25
CA TYR A 98 -9.48 22.50 31.36
C TYR A 98 -8.57 23.73 31.41
N VAL A 99 -8.05 24.10 32.59
CA VAL A 99 -7.22 25.30 32.77
C VAL A 99 -5.89 25.24 32.01
N ASN A 100 -5.48 24.04 31.53
CA ASN A 100 -4.15 23.81 30.97
C ASN A 100 -4.10 23.57 29.45
N THR A 101 -5.22 23.36 28.73
CA THR A 101 -5.16 22.77 27.38
C THR A 101 -5.26 23.77 26.21
N GLY A 102 -5.73 25.00 26.36
CA GLY A 102 -5.67 26.02 25.30
C GLY A 102 -6.15 25.56 23.90
N ARG A 103 -5.83 26.30 22.86
CA ARG A 103 -6.26 26.21 21.45
C ARG A 103 -6.40 24.79 20.78
N ARG A 104 -6.08 23.70 21.47
CA ARG A 104 -6.07 22.33 20.91
C ARG A 104 -7.34 21.53 21.18
N ALA A 105 -8.34 22.05 21.86
CA ALA A 105 -9.52 21.28 22.27
C ALA A 105 -10.32 20.74 21.08
N ILE A 106 -10.56 21.57 20.05
CA ILE A 106 -11.31 21.14 18.84
C ILE A 106 -10.57 20.03 18.10
N ASP A 107 -9.26 20.16 17.91
CA ASP A 107 -8.45 19.15 17.23
C ASP A 107 -8.39 17.85 18.03
N THR A 108 -8.31 17.94 19.35
CA THR A 108 -8.37 16.80 20.27
C THR A 108 -9.74 16.12 20.19
N ALA A 109 -10.84 16.89 20.23
CA ALA A 109 -12.19 16.36 20.09
C ALA A 109 -12.39 15.64 18.74
N ARG A 110 -11.98 16.27 17.64
CA ARG A 110 -12.06 15.66 16.30
C ARG A 110 -11.26 14.37 16.20
N GLY A 111 -10.00 14.38 16.67
CA GLY A 111 -9.17 13.19 16.65
C GLY A 111 -9.73 12.04 17.50
N ALA A 112 -10.29 12.34 18.66
CA ALA A 112 -10.93 11.34 19.52
C ALA A 112 -12.26 10.85 18.89
N ALA A 113 -13.07 11.74 18.31
CA ALA A 113 -14.30 11.38 17.61
C ALA A 113 -14.04 10.38 16.46
N GLU A 114 -13.01 10.61 15.67
CA GLU A 114 -12.63 9.72 14.58
C GLU A 114 -12.25 8.32 15.07
N ARG A 115 -11.48 8.23 16.15
CA ARG A 115 -11.11 6.94 16.73
C ARG A 115 -12.33 6.23 17.34
N LEU A 116 -13.20 6.96 18.01
CA LEU A 116 -14.45 6.41 18.59
C LEU A 116 -15.39 5.88 17.50
N LYS A 117 -15.57 6.60 16.40
CA LYS A 117 -16.34 6.10 15.23
C LYS A 117 -15.77 4.80 14.71
N ARG A 118 -14.45 4.73 14.58
CA ARG A 118 -13.78 3.53 14.10
C ARG A 118 -13.97 2.35 15.04
N TYR A 119 -13.79 2.53 16.35
CA TYR A 119 -14.03 1.49 17.36
C TYR A 119 -15.47 1.01 17.34
N HIS A 120 -16.43 1.93 17.18
CA HIS A 120 -17.83 1.58 17.06
C HIS A 120 -18.10 0.72 15.82
N ALA A 121 -17.60 1.13 14.66
CA ALA A 121 -17.75 0.38 13.41
C ALA A 121 -17.07 -1.02 13.50
N GLU A 122 -15.88 -1.12 14.10
CA GLU A 122 -15.21 -2.39 14.36
C GLU A 122 -16.01 -3.29 15.32
N SER A 123 -16.66 -2.71 16.32
CA SER A 123 -17.57 -3.41 17.25
C SER A 123 -18.79 -3.97 16.51
N VAL A 124 -19.44 -3.18 15.66
CA VAL A 124 -20.59 -3.60 14.85
C VAL A 124 -20.22 -4.77 13.92
N VAL A 125 -19.04 -4.71 13.28
CA VAL A 125 -18.53 -5.83 12.45
C VAL A 125 -18.29 -7.08 13.29
N ARG A 126 -17.74 -6.96 14.49
CA ARG A 126 -17.50 -8.07 15.40
C ARG A 126 -18.80 -8.73 15.81
N ASP A 127 -19.78 -7.94 16.24
CA ASP A 127 -21.09 -8.44 16.66
C ASP A 127 -21.84 -9.13 15.51
N ALA A 128 -21.76 -8.58 14.29
CA ALA A 128 -22.33 -9.21 13.10
C ALA A 128 -21.61 -10.51 12.73
N ALA A 129 -20.30 -10.58 12.88
CA ALA A 129 -19.51 -11.78 12.66
C ALA A 129 -19.84 -12.90 13.68
N GLU A 130 -20.02 -12.55 14.96
CA GLU A 130 -20.43 -13.47 16.00
C GLU A 130 -21.85 -14.03 15.75
N ARG A 131 -22.80 -13.18 15.32
CA ARG A 131 -24.14 -13.62 14.93
C ARG A 131 -24.09 -14.58 13.75
N TYR A 132 -23.33 -14.27 12.72
CA TYR A 132 -23.14 -15.16 11.56
C TYR A 132 -22.48 -16.48 11.95
N ALA A 133 -21.46 -16.47 12.82
CA ALA A 133 -20.82 -17.68 13.31
C ALA A 133 -21.78 -18.57 14.14
N GLY A 134 -22.67 -17.94 14.91
CA GLY A 134 -23.69 -18.64 15.71
C GLY A 134 -24.83 -19.20 14.89
N SER A 135 -25.21 -18.56 13.80
CA SER A 135 -26.31 -18.98 12.90
C SER A 135 -25.99 -18.56 11.46
N PRO A 136 -25.27 -19.39 10.70
CA PRO A 136 -24.92 -19.07 9.31
C PRO A 136 -26.16 -19.13 8.40
N ASP A 137 -26.79 -18.01 8.14
CA ASP A 137 -27.89 -17.86 7.20
C ASP A 137 -27.65 -16.65 6.26
N PRO A 138 -28.41 -16.55 5.14
CA PRO A 138 -28.25 -15.45 4.18
C PRO A 138 -28.48 -14.05 4.76
N ALA A 139 -29.36 -13.91 5.78
CA ALA A 139 -29.66 -12.63 6.40
C ALA A 139 -28.49 -12.17 7.28
N ALA A 140 -27.96 -13.06 8.12
CA ALA A 140 -26.77 -12.78 8.94
C ALA A 140 -25.53 -12.46 8.07
N LEU A 141 -25.39 -13.13 6.92
CA LEU A 141 -24.32 -12.82 5.95
C LEU A 141 -24.51 -11.42 5.32
N ALA A 142 -25.75 -11.04 5.01
CA ALA A 142 -26.03 -9.71 4.47
C ALA A 142 -25.71 -8.61 5.50
N GLU A 143 -26.11 -8.82 6.76
CA GLU A 143 -25.81 -7.91 7.88
C GLU A 143 -24.30 -7.74 8.08
N LEU A 144 -23.52 -8.82 8.06
CA LEU A 144 -22.06 -8.78 8.16
C LEU A 144 -21.43 -8.01 7.00
N ARG A 145 -21.92 -8.21 5.76
CA ARG A 145 -21.44 -7.48 4.59
C ARG A 145 -21.74 -5.98 4.68
N GLU A 146 -22.90 -5.62 5.17
CA GLU A 146 -23.29 -4.22 5.37
C GLU A 146 -22.43 -3.56 6.45
N ALA A 147 -22.16 -4.25 7.56
CA ALA A 147 -21.29 -3.76 8.62
C ALA A 147 -19.85 -3.54 8.13
N ILE A 148 -19.30 -4.46 7.33
CA ILE A 148 -17.96 -4.32 6.72
C ILE A 148 -17.95 -3.12 5.76
N ALA A 149 -18.95 -2.99 4.90
CA ALA A 149 -19.03 -1.86 3.97
C ALA A 149 -19.12 -0.51 4.70
N ALA A 150 -19.85 -0.45 5.81
CA ALA A 150 -19.95 0.75 6.65
C ALA A 150 -18.60 1.10 7.32
N LEU A 151 -17.86 0.10 7.80
CA LEU A 151 -16.50 0.30 8.36
C LEU A 151 -15.53 0.82 7.29
N GLU A 152 -15.56 0.25 6.09
CA GLU A 152 -14.73 0.68 4.96
C GLU A 152 -15.07 2.11 4.53
N ALA A 153 -16.36 2.45 4.44
CA ALA A 153 -16.83 3.79 4.10
C ALA A 153 -16.46 4.81 5.19
N GLY A 154 -16.61 4.47 6.46
CA GLY A 154 -16.24 5.33 7.60
C GLY A 154 -14.73 5.61 7.64
N SER A 155 -13.89 4.64 7.26
CA SER A 155 -12.44 4.84 7.15
C SER A 155 -12.06 5.82 6.03
N ALA A 156 -12.91 5.99 5.01
CA ALA A 156 -12.66 6.89 3.88
C ALA A 156 -13.03 8.36 4.16
N VAL A 157 -13.88 8.63 5.15
CA VAL A 157 -14.48 9.98 5.37
C VAL A 157 -13.65 10.88 6.30
N ALA A 158 -12.69 10.36 7.02
CA ALA A 158 -12.06 11.05 8.16
C ALA A 158 -10.90 12.00 7.82
N ARG A 159 -10.49 12.15 6.57
CA ARG A 159 -9.51 13.20 6.21
C ARG A 159 -10.24 14.45 5.71
N PRO A 160 -9.98 15.64 6.32
CA PRO A 160 -10.43 16.89 5.73
C PRO A 160 -10.00 16.93 4.26
N LEU A 161 -10.92 17.30 3.37
CA LEU A 161 -10.57 17.44 1.96
C LEU A 161 -9.46 18.47 1.82
N PRO A 162 -8.33 18.14 1.18
CA PRO A 162 -7.25 19.10 0.96
C PRO A 162 -7.77 20.25 0.09
N THR A 163 -7.47 21.45 0.52
CA THR A 163 -7.88 22.69 -0.18
C THR A 163 -6.84 23.08 -1.23
N ALA A 164 -7.19 24.07 -2.07
CA ALA A 164 -6.22 24.67 -2.99
C ALA A 164 -5.03 25.30 -2.23
N LEU A 165 -5.26 25.83 -1.01
CA LEU A 165 -4.20 26.37 -0.17
C LEU A 165 -3.22 25.27 0.28
N ASP A 166 -3.73 24.09 0.69
CA ASP A 166 -2.89 22.97 1.06
C ASP A 166 -2.04 22.49 -0.11
N ALA A 167 -2.63 22.46 -1.31
CA ALA A 167 -1.92 22.07 -2.54
C ALA A 167 -0.80 23.08 -2.89
N ILE A 168 -1.09 24.38 -2.80
CA ILE A 168 -0.11 25.45 -3.06
C ILE A 168 0.99 25.45 -2.00
N ASP A 169 0.65 25.24 -0.73
CA ASP A 169 1.62 25.18 0.36
C ASP A 169 2.59 24.00 0.20
N ARG A 170 2.09 22.82 -0.12
CA ARG A 170 2.91 21.65 -0.46
C ARG A 170 3.83 21.91 -1.64
N TRP A 171 3.30 22.51 -2.72
CA TRP A 171 4.09 22.89 -3.88
C TRP A 171 5.17 23.91 -3.52
N SER A 172 4.84 24.93 -2.70
CA SER A 172 5.79 25.99 -2.29
C SER A 172 6.93 25.46 -1.43
N ARG A 173 6.69 24.38 -0.67
CA ARG A 173 7.72 23.65 0.09
C ARG A 173 8.53 22.67 -0.74
N HIS A 174 8.27 22.60 -2.07
CA HIS A 174 8.92 21.64 -2.97
C HIS A 174 8.75 20.19 -2.49
N GLU A 175 7.58 19.87 -1.88
CA GLU A 175 7.26 18.50 -1.51
C GLU A 175 7.22 17.63 -2.78
N LYS A 176 8.19 16.73 -2.91
CA LYS A 176 8.22 15.75 -3.99
C LYS A 176 7.14 14.69 -3.78
N THR A 177 6.59 14.17 -4.87
CA THR A 177 5.78 12.96 -4.81
C THR A 177 6.64 11.85 -4.20
N PRO A 178 6.17 11.14 -3.15
CA PRO A 178 6.92 10.04 -2.58
C PRO A 178 7.21 8.97 -3.63
N THR A 179 8.44 8.47 -3.66
CA THR A 179 8.86 7.40 -4.57
C THR A 179 9.52 6.27 -3.81
N VAL A 180 9.53 5.08 -4.40
CA VAL A 180 10.37 3.96 -4.01
C VAL A 180 11.57 3.96 -4.94
N ALA A 181 12.73 4.35 -4.43
CA ALA A 181 13.98 4.34 -5.20
C ALA A 181 14.33 2.90 -5.58
N THR A 182 14.75 2.69 -6.82
CA THR A 182 15.13 1.35 -7.31
C THR A 182 16.61 1.06 -7.09
N GLY A 183 17.41 2.07 -6.75
CA GLY A 183 18.86 1.97 -6.64
C GLY A 183 19.58 1.98 -8.01
N PHE A 184 18.83 2.04 -9.10
CA PHE A 184 19.41 2.20 -10.45
C PHE A 184 19.28 3.65 -10.91
N SER A 185 20.39 4.39 -10.89
CA SER A 185 20.44 5.81 -11.23
C SER A 185 19.88 6.12 -12.63
N TRP A 186 20.07 5.22 -13.59
CA TRP A 186 19.53 5.34 -14.94
C TRP A 186 18.00 5.25 -15.00
N PHE A 187 17.36 4.52 -14.07
CA PHE A 187 15.92 4.46 -13.94
C PHE A 187 15.40 5.59 -13.04
N ASP A 188 15.96 5.72 -11.84
CA ASP A 188 15.53 6.70 -10.84
C ASP A 188 15.68 8.14 -11.35
N GLY A 189 16.77 8.42 -12.08
CA GLY A 189 16.99 9.71 -12.71
C GLY A 189 16.02 10.06 -13.85
N SER A 190 15.37 9.04 -14.46
CA SER A 190 14.35 9.25 -15.50
C SER A 190 12.93 9.34 -14.94
N THR A 191 12.72 8.99 -13.67
CA THR A 191 11.42 8.89 -13.02
C THR A 191 11.26 9.80 -11.80
N ASP A 192 12.09 10.85 -11.70
CA ASP A 192 12.14 11.81 -10.59
C ASP A 192 12.33 11.15 -9.21
N GLY A 193 13.13 10.09 -9.15
CA GLY A 193 13.56 9.44 -7.92
C GLY A 193 13.03 8.03 -7.69
N GLY A 194 12.44 7.39 -8.71
CA GLY A 194 12.05 5.98 -8.64
C GLY A 194 10.58 5.70 -8.97
N LEU A 195 10.04 4.66 -8.36
CA LEU A 195 8.66 4.22 -8.58
C LEU A 195 7.69 5.09 -7.78
N PRO A 196 6.68 5.75 -8.40
CA PRO A 196 5.78 6.67 -7.71
C PRO A 196 4.88 5.93 -6.71
N VAL A 197 4.87 6.38 -5.46
CA VAL A 197 3.96 5.89 -4.42
C VAL A 197 2.54 6.39 -4.71
N GLY A 198 1.56 5.51 -4.58
CA GLY A 198 0.16 5.77 -4.99
C GLY A 198 -0.05 5.72 -6.50
N GLY A 199 0.95 5.27 -7.26
CA GLY A 199 0.94 5.22 -8.71
C GLY A 199 1.26 3.84 -9.30
N ILE A 200 0.99 3.72 -10.60
CA ILE A 200 1.29 2.51 -11.39
C ILE A 200 2.41 2.83 -12.38
N VAL A 201 3.41 1.96 -12.43
CA VAL A 201 4.41 1.90 -13.51
C VAL A 201 4.07 0.68 -14.38
N ALA A 202 3.76 0.90 -15.64
CA ALA A 202 3.43 -0.16 -16.58
C ALA A 202 4.65 -0.51 -17.45
N LEU A 203 5.04 -1.77 -17.46
CA LEU A 203 6.05 -2.34 -18.34
C LEU A 203 5.37 -3.18 -19.41
N VAL A 204 5.34 -2.67 -20.62
CA VAL A 204 4.57 -3.23 -21.72
C VAL A 204 5.53 -3.72 -22.82
N ALA A 205 5.45 -4.99 -23.21
CA ALA A 205 6.35 -5.51 -24.24
C ALA A 205 5.85 -6.83 -24.82
N PRO A 206 6.32 -7.23 -26.02
CA PRO A 206 6.07 -8.55 -26.55
C PRO A 206 6.70 -9.67 -25.67
N PRO A 207 6.26 -10.92 -25.81
CA PRO A 207 6.90 -12.04 -25.13
C PRO A 207 8.40 -12.13 -25.42
N GLY A 208 9.19 -12.48 -24.40
CA GLY A 208 10.65 -12.62 -24.52
C GLY A 208 11.44 -11.31 -24.55
N ALA A 209 10.82 -10.15 -24.34
CA ALA A 209 11.51 -8.86 -24.29
C ALA A 209 12.13 -8.51 -22.91
N GLY A 210 12.03 -9.41 -21.94
CA GLY A 210 12.64 -9.20 -20.62
C GLY A 210 11.78 -8.44 -19.61
N LYS A 211 10.45 -8.27 -19.83
CA LYS A 211 9.54 -7.55 -18.89
C LYS A 211 9.67 -7.97 -17.44
N SER A 212 9.50 -9.26 -17.19
CA SER A 212 9.58 -9.83 -15.84
C SER A 212 11.00 -9.72 -15.26
N ALA A 213 12.04 -9.75 -16.12
CA ALA A 213 13.42 -9.56 -15.71
C ALA A 213 13.65 -8.12 -15.24
N LEU A 214 13.16 -7.11 -16.00
CA LEU A 214 13.25 -5.72 -15.59
C LEU A 214 12.46 -5.46 -14.30
N ALA A 215 11.21 -5.94 -14.23
CA ALA A 215 10.40 -5.78 -13.02
C ALA A 215 11.10 -6.39 -11.80
N LEU A 216 11.72 -7.57 -11.95
CA LEU A 216 12.44 -8.24 -10.86
C LEU A 216 13.73 -7.50 -10.50
N GLN A 217 14.47 -6.99 -11.49
CA GLN A 217 15.67 -6.19 -11.26
C GLN A 217 15.32 -4.92 -10.46
N LEU A 218 14.31 -4.15 -10.90
CA LEU A 218 13.86 -2.95 -10.17
C LEU A 218 13.39 -3.28 -8.75
N THR A 219 12.68 -4.39 -8.58
CA THR A 219 12.21 -4.85 -7.25
C THR A 219 13.39 -5.23 -6.36
N ALA A 220 14.30 -6.05 -6.85
CA ALA A 220 15.48 -6.47 -6.09
C ALA A 220 16.36 -5.26 -5.73
N GLY A 221 16.60 -4.37 -6.68
CA GLY A 221 17.37 -3.15 -6.44
C GLY A 221 16.73 -2.25 -5.38
N ALA A 222 15.41 -2.05 -5.44
CA ALA A 222 14.68 -1.27 -4.45
C ALA A 222 14.80 -1.88 -3.04
N MET A 223 14.71 -3.21 -2.92
CA MET A 223 14.84 -3.90 -1.65
C MET A 223 16.28 -3.91 -1.10
N LEU A 224 17.26 -3.82 -1.98
CA LEU A 224 18.68 -3.65 -1.59
C LEU A 224 18.99 -2.20 -1.19
N ALA A 225 18.33 -1.23 -1.85
CA ALA A 225 18.47 0.19 -1.54
C ALA A 225 17.77 0.59 -0.23
N ASP A 226 16.68 -0.08 0.13
CA ASP A 226 15.90 0.16 1.37
C ASP A 226 15.72 -1.15 2.14
N ALA A 227 16.42 -1.28 3.27
CA ALA A 227 16.38 -2.48 4.11
C ALA A 227 15.02 -2.71 4.78
N ASP A 228 14.18 -1.68 4.90
CA ASP A 228 12.84 -1.78 5.49
C ASP A 228 11.76 -2.01 4.43
N LEU A 229 12.10 -1.92 3.13
CA LEU A 229 11.16 -2.13 2.05
C LEU A 229 10.66 -3.57 2.03
N ARG A 230 9.34 -3.73 2.06
CA ARG A 230 8.64 -4.98 1.82
C ARG A 230 7.91 -4.94 0.48
N ALA A 231 7.96 -6.06 -0.23
CA ALA A 231 7.34 -6.17 -1.55
C ALA A 231 6.44 -7.41 -1.66
N VAL A 232 5.43 -7.31 -2.53
CA VAL A 232 4.56 -8.43 -2.91
C VAL A 232 4.67 -8.65 -4.41
N TRP A 233 4.88 -9.88 -4.82
CA TRP A 233 4.93 -10.31 -6.21
C TRP A 233 3.80 -11.28 -6.52
N SER A 234 2.97 -11.00 -7.53
CA SER A 234 1.99 -11.96 -8.00
C SER A 234 2.63 -12.92 -9.01
N ALA A 235 2.71 -14.20 -8.63
CA ALA A 235 3.39 -15.24 -9.36
C ALA A 235 2.42 -16.00 -10.29
N GLY A 236 1.98 -15.36 -11.37
CA GLY A 236 0.97 -15.96 -12.26
C GLY A 236 1.52 -16.89 -13.33
N GLU A 237 2.70 -16.62 -13.86
CA GLU A 237 3.27 -17.34 -15.01
C GLU A 237 4.31 -18.38 -14.61
N MET A 238 5.05 -18.11 -13.55
CA MET A 238 6.19 -18.94 -13.14
C MET A 238 5.94 -19.62 -11.80
N SER A 239 6.48 -20.84 -11.64
CA SER A 239 6.54 -21.48 -10.33
C SER A 239 7.44 -20.70 -9.38
N LEU A 240 7.23 -20.83 -8.07
CA LEU A 240 8.09 -20.21 -7.04
C LEU A 240 9.56 -20.59 -7.22
N ALA A 241 9.85 -21.84 -7.57
CA ALA A 241 11.22 -22.28 -7.87
C ALA A 241 11.81 -21.56 -9.11
N GLY A 242 10.99 -21.30 -10.12
CA GLY A 242 11.39 -20.56 -11.32
C GLY A 242 11.69 -19.08 -10.99
N ILE A 243 10.85 -18.45 -10.19
CA ILE A 243 11.07 -17.08 -9.73
C ILE A 243 12.29 -17.01 -8.82
N GLY A 244 12.44 -17.94 -7.86
CA GLY A 244 13.59 -17.99 -6.97
C GLY A 244 14.92 -18.11 -7.73
N ARG A 245 14.95 -18.98 -8.76
CA ARG A 245 16.11 -19.08 -9.66
C ARG A 245 16.43 -17.76 -10.34
N ARG A 246 15.42 -17.08 -10.88
CA ARG A 246 15.59 -15.79 -11.56
C ARG A 246 15.99 -14.70 -10.57
N LEU A 247 15.41 -14.69 -9.36
CA LEU A 247 15.77 -13.75 -8.30
C LEU A 247 17.24 -13.88 -7.93
N VAL A 248 17.75 -15.10 -7.70
CA VAL A 248 19.18 -15.32 -7.43
C VAL A 248 20.04 -14.84 -8.59
N THR A 249 19.66 -15.17 -9.84
CA THR A 249 20.42 -14.76 -11.02
C THR A 249 20.49 -13.24 -11.15
N VAL A 250 19.35 -12.55 -11.09
CA VAL A 250 19.26 -11.09 -11.20
C VAL A 250 20.00 -10.40 -10.05
N SER A 251 19.77 -10.84 -8.81
CA SER A 251 20.28 -10.15 -7.62
C SER A 251 21.76 -10.39 -7.37
N SER A 252 22.32 -11.51 -7.85
CA SER A 252 23.72 -11.86 -7.59
C SER A 252 24.72 -10.85 -8.10
N GLY A 253 24.38 -10.05 -9.09
CA GLY A 253 25.23 -8.96 -9.60
C GLY A 253 25.20 -7.68 -8.76
N PHE A 254 24.31 -7.61 -7.74
CA PHE A 254 24.06 -6.38 -6.97
C PHE A 254 24.19 -6.59 -5.45
N VAL A 255 24.20 -7.85 -4.98
CA VAL A 255 24.33 -8.19 -3.56
C VAL A 255 25.81 -8.24 -3.19
N ASP A 256 26.18 -7.51 -2.15
CA ASP A 256 27.56 -7.47 -1.64
C ASP A 256 28.11 -8.87 -1.32
N GLY A 257 29.30 -9.14 -1.83
CA GLY A 257 29.98 -10.41 -1.63
C GLY A 257 29.46 -11.57 -2.48
N ALA A 258 28.38 -11.40 -3.25
CA ALA A 258 27.92 -12.39 -4.21
C ALA A 258 28.69 -12.30 -5.52
N GLU A 259 28.98 -13.45 -6.13
CA GLU A 259 29.49 -13.48 -7.50
C GLU A 259 28.32 -13.54 -8.49
N PRO A 260 28.33 -12.79 -9.61
CA PRO A 260 27.28 -12.87 -10.64
C PRO A 260 27.08 -14.30 -11.14
N VAL A 261 25.82 -14.72 -11.24
CA VAL A 261 25.39 -16.07 -11.59
C VAL A 261 24.50 -16.04 -12.82
N THR A 262 24.72 -16.97 -13.75
CA THR A 262 23.85 -17.13 -14.91
C THR A 262 22.64 -18.03 -14.63
N MET A 263 21.58 -17.88 -15.42
CA MET A 263 20.40 -18.76 -15.38
C MET A 263 20.78 -20.25 -15.54
N ALA A 264 21.79 -20.55 -16.37
CA ALA A 264 22.26 -21.90 -16.58
C ALA A 264 22.94 -22.47 -15.32
N GLU A 265 23.76 -21.68 -14.62
CA GLU A 265 24.41 -22.08 -13.36
C GLU A 265 23.38 -22.25 -12.24
N ALA A 266 22.47 -21.31 -12.10
CA ALA A 266 21.36 -21.40 -11.16
C ALA A 266 20.47 -22.64 -11.43
N GLY A 267 20.22 -22.95 -12.72
CA GLY A 267 19.46 -24.12 -13.13
C GLY A 267 20.10 -25.45 -12.79
N ARG A 268 21.44 -25.52 -12.85
CA ARG A 268 22.21 -26.70 -12.48
C ARG A 268 22.54 -26.78 -10.99
N GLY A 269 22.16 -25.78 -10.18
CA GLY A 269 22.53 -25.69 -8.78
C GLY A 269 24.05 -25.65 -8.56
N ALA A 270 24.77 -24.91 -9.41
CA ALA A 270 26.23 -24.77 -9.30
C ALA A 270 26.63 -24.26 -7.89
N PRO A 271 27.81 -24.66 -7.35
CA PRO A 271 28.25 -24.20 -6.02
C PRO A 271 28.21 -22.68 -5.86
N ARG A 272 28.65 -21.94 -6.89
CA ARG A 272 28.59 -20.48 -6.91
C ARG A 272 27.15 -19.95 -6.81
N ALA A 273 26.21 -20.57 -7.52
CA ALA A 273 24.81 -20.19 -7.48
C ALA A 273 24.18 -20.45 -6.10
N ARG A 274 24.57 -21.52 -5.41
CA ARG A 274 24.14 -21.80 -4.02
C ARG A 274 24.70 -20.79 -3.04
N ALA A 275 25.96 -20.39 -3.20
CA ALA A 275 26.58 -19.35 -2.38
C ALA A 275 25.87 -18.00 -2.57
N ALA A 276 25.64 -17.60 -3.83
CA ALA A 276 24.88 -16.39 -4.14
C ALA A 276 23.45 -16.45 -3.60
N ALA A 277 22.77 -17.60 -3.69
CA ALA A 277 21.41 -17.78 -3.17
C ALA A 277 21.34 -17.54 -1.66
N LYS A 278 22.35 -17.93 -0.91
CA LYS A 278 22.43 -17.66 0.54
C LYS A 278 22.48 -16.15 0.80
N LEU A 279 23.38 -15.43 0.13
CA LEU A 279 23.52 -13.99 0.29
C LEU A 279 22.28 -13.22 -0.15
N VAL A 280 21.65 -13.62 -1.27
CA VAL A 280 20.39 -13.04 -1.74
C VAL A 280 19.25 -13.30 -0.75
N ALA A 281 19.19 -14.51 -0.15
CA ALA A 281 18.20 -14.81 0.87
C ALA A 281 18.42 -14.00 2.14
N GLU A 282 19.65 -13.75 2.56
CA GLU A 282 19.99 -12.88 3.68
C GLU A 282 19.63 -11.41 3.39
N ALA A 283 19.84 -10.95 2.17
CA ALA A 283 19.61 -9.56 1.76
C ALA A 283 18.15 -9.22 1.50
N ILE A 284 17.37 -10.14 0.90
CA ILE A 284 15.98 -9.91 0.46
C ILE A 284 14.99 -10.75 1.32
N GLY A 285 15.27 -12.02 1.49
CA GLY A 285 14.65 -12.99 2.37
C GLY A 285 13.12 -12.90 2.47
N ASP A 286 12.64 -12.76 3.68
CA ASP A 286 11.22 -12.71 4.05
C ASP A 286 10.51 -11.39 3.69
N ARG A 287 11.25 -10.43 3.16
CA ARG A 287 10.70 -9.11 2.76
C ARG A 287 10.01 -9.15 1.40
N LEU A 288 10.26 -10.16 0.55
CA LEU A 288 9.57 -10.39 -0.72
C LEU A 288 8.57 -11.55 -0.57
N ALA A 289 7.29 -11.24 -0.51
CA ALA A 289 6.22 -12.22 -0.44
C ALA A 289 5.63 -12.52 -1.82
N PHE A 290 5.14 -13.74 -2.02
CA PHE A 290 4.54 -14.17 -3.28
C PHE A 290 3.06 -14.50 -3.11
N VAL A 291 2.25 -14.10 -4.11
CA VAL A 291 0.85 -14.51 -4.24
C VAL A 291 0.76 -15.49 -5.41
N GLU A 292 0.35 -16.71 -5.12
CA GLU A 292 0.16 -17.77 -6.13
C GLU A 292 -1.29 -17.80 -6.63
N PRO A 293 -1.55 -18.38 -7.80
CA PRO A 293 -2.90 -18.51 -8.34
C PRO A 293 -3.88 -19.25 -7.40
N PRO A 294 -5.17 -18.86 -7.39
CA PRO A 294 -5.81 -17.89 -8.29
C PRO A 294 -5.51 -16.45 -7.92
N LEU A 295 -5.02 -15.67 -8.91
CA LEU A 295 -4.70 -14.25 -8.70
C LEU A 295 -5.96 -13.40 -8.81
N THR A 296 -6.27 -12.65 -7.79
CA THR A 296 -7.30 -11.59 -7.80
C THR A 296 -6.74 -10.32 -7.19
N VAL A 297 -7.30 -9.16 -7.54
CA VAL A 297 -6.88 -7.90 -6.92
C VAL A 297 -7.06 -7.96 -5.40
N ALA A 298 -8.16 -8.56 -4.92
CA ALA A 298 -8.42 -8.73 -3.49
C ALA A 298 -7.35 -9.58 -2.78
N ALA A 299 -6.88 -10.67 -3.39
CA ALA A 299 -5.84 -11.52 -2.82
C ALA A 299 -4.50 -10.78 -2.74
N ILE A 300 -4.16 -10.02 -3.79
CA ILE A 300 -2.93 -9.22 -3.85
C ILE A 300 -2.99 -8.06 -2.84
N ASP A 301 -4.13 -7.37 -2.73
CA ASP A 301 -4.35 -6.30 -1.74
C ASP A 301 -4.26 -6.83 -0.30
N ALA A 302 -4.87 -7.99 -0.01
CA ALA A 302 -4.76 -8.63 1.29
C ALA A 302 -3.32 -9.05 1.63
N ALA A 303 -2.55 -9.51 0.65
CA ALA A 303 -1.14 -9.82 0.84
C ALA A 303 -0.32 -8.55 1.11
N ALA A 304 -0.53 -7.48 0.36
CA ALA A 304 0.12 -6.19 0.57
C ALA A 304 -0.19 -5.62 1.97
N ALA A 305 -1.45 -5.73 2.43
CA ALA A 305 -1.84 -5.33 3.77
C ALA A 305 -1.11 -6.12 4.86
N ARG A 306 -1.12 -7.46 4.75
CA ARG A 306 -0.51 -8.37 5.73
C ARG A 306 0.99 -8.17 5.89
N THR A 307 1.66 -7.83 4.80
CA THR A 307 3.12 -7.64 4.77
C THR A 307 3.53 -6.18 4.95
N ALA A 308 2.59 -5.25 5.01
CA ALA A 308 2.85 -3.81 4.94
C ALA A 308 3.73 -3.44 3.72
N ALA A 309 3.46 -4.04 2.56
CA ALA A 309 4.25 -3.86 1.36
C ALA A 309 4.10 -2.45 0.80
N ARG A 310 5.23 -1.81 0.50
CA ARG A 310 5.31 -0.51 -0.19
C ARG A 310 5.58 -0.66 -1.69
N LEU A 311 5.81 -1.89 -2.16
CA LEU A 311 5.96 -2.22 -3.58
C LEU A 311 5.15 -3.47 -3.90
N VAL A 312 4.34 -3.40 -4.94
CA VAL A 312 3.55 -4.53 -5.45
C VAL A 312 3.88 -4.75 -6.90
N VAL A 313 4.14 -5.98 -7.30
CA VAL A 313 4.41 -6.36 -8.69
C VAL A 313 3.36 -7.32 -9.20
N VAL A 314 2.75 -6.99 -10.33
CA VAL A 314 1.73 -7.80 -11.01
C VAL A 314 2.34 -8.37 -12.29
N ASP A 315 2.75 -9.64 -12.26
CA ASP A 315 3.39 -10.32 -13.38
C ASP A 315 2.60 -11.58 -13.80
N TYR A 316 1.76 -11.48 -14.81
CA TYR A 316 1.39 -10.31 -15.58
C TYR A 316 -0.13 -10.03 -15.48
N LEU A 317 -0.53 -8.83 -15.82
CA LEU A 317 -1.89 -8.31 -15.62
C LEU A 317 -3.00 -9.22 -16.15
N GLN A 318 -2.79 -9.84 -17.33
CA GLN A 318 -3.80 -10.67 -18.01
C GLN A 318 -4.11 -12.00 -17.29
N LEU A 319 -3.35 -12.36 -16.24
CA LEU A 319 -3.59 -13.54 -15.40
C LEU A 319 -4.42 -13.23 -14.15
N VAL A 320 -4.66 -11.95 -13.89
CA VAL A 320 -5.51 -11.55 -12.75
C VAL A 320 -6.97 -11.83 -13.10
N ALA A 321 -7.59 -12.69 -12.32
CA ALA A 321 -9.00 -13.03 -12.47
C ALA A 321 -9.89 -11.92 -11.96
N VAL A 322 -10.93 -11.59 -12.73
CA VAL A 322 -11.99 -10.67 -12.31
C VAL A 322 -13.16 -11.53 -11.84
N PRO A 323 -13.51 -11.49 -10.56
CA PRO A 323 -14.75 -12.10 -10.08
C PRO A 323 -15.93 -11.51 -10.87
N ASP A 324 -16.83 -12.37 -11.35
CA ASP A 324 -17.96 -11.98 -12.18
C ASP A 324 -17.56 -11.32 -13.52
N GLY A 325 -16.35 -11.60 -14.02
CA GLY A 325 -15.85 -11.11 -15.30
C GLY A 325 -16.77 -11.46 -16.45
N GLY A 326 -16.98 -10.47 -17.33
CA GLY A 326 -17.90 -10.57 -18.45
C GLY A 326 -17.28 -11.21 -19.70
N ARG A 327 -18.00 -11.07 -20.82
CA ARG A 327 -17.48 -11.45 -22.13
C ARG A 327 -16.51 -10.43 -22.73
N ASP A 328 -16.43 -9.25 -22.14
CA ASP A 328 -15.57 -8.14 -22.58
C ASP A 328 -14.26 -8.12 -21.76
N ARG A 329 -13.23 -8.76 -22.31
CA ARG A 329 -11.91 -8.82 -21.69
C ARG A 329 -11.23 -7.46 -21.56
N VAL A 330 -11.58 -6.48 -22.40
CA VAL A 330 -11.01 -5.13 -22.32
C VAL A 330 -11.58 -4.42 -21.11
N ALA A 331 -12.90 -4.42 -20.96
CA ALA A 331 -13.55 -3.84 -19.79
C ALA A 331 -13.12 -4.49 -18.47
N ASP A 332 -12.83 -5.79 -18.47
CA ASP A 332 -12.32 -6.49 -17.30
C ASP A 332 -10.89 -6.04 -16.95
N LEU A 333 -10.02 -5.88 -17.95
CA LEU A 333 -8.66 -5.35 -17.73
C LEU A 333 -8.70 -3.90 -17.22
N ASP A 334 -9.58 -3.08 -17.77
CA ASP A 334 -9.75 -1.68 -17.37
C ASP A 334 -10.16 -1.58 -15.90
N ARG A 335 -11.14 -2.39 -15.50
CA ARG A 335 -11.56 -2.51 -14.10
C ARG A 335 -10.42 -2.96 -13.18
N THR A 336 -9.66 -3.95 -13.62
CA THR A 336 -8.52 -4.49 -12.87
C THR A 336 -7.45 -3.42 -12.64
N VAL A 337 -7.09 -2.66 -13.67
CA VAL A 337 -6.10 -1.58 -13.57
C VAL A 337 -6.60 -0.46 -12.66
N GLY A 338 -7.89 -0.09 -12.76
CA GLY A 338 -8.54 0.86 -11.86
C GLY A 338 -8.44 0.42 -10.39
N GLN A 339 -8.74 -0.85 -10.11
CA GLN A 339 -8.64 -1.42 -8.76
C GLN A 339 -7.20 -1.41 -8.22
N PHE A 340 -6.18 -1.69 -9.06
CA PHE A 340 -4.78 -1.57 -8.64
C PHE A 340 -4.37 -0.13 -8.36
N ARG A 341 -4.90 0.84 -9.11
CA ARG A 341 -4.67 2.25 -8.82
C ARG A 341 -5.25 2.65 -7.46
N ASP A 342 -6.51 2.27 -7.20
CA ASP A 342 -7.16 2.53 -5.92
C ASP A 342 -6.41 1.86 -4.75
N MET A 343 -5.92 0.64 -4.96
CA MET A 343 -5.07 -0.06 -4.01
C MET A 343 -3.76 0.70 -3.76
N ALA A 344 -3.08 1.15 -4.81
CA ALA A 344 -1.83 1.91 -4.71
C ALA A 344 -2.01 3.16 -3.83
N ILE A 345 -3.09 3.91 -4.05
CA ILE A 345 -3.42 5.12 -3.28
C ILE A 345 -3.75 4.76 -1.82
N ARG A 346 -4.64 3.79 -1.59
CA ARG A 346 -5.05 3.41 -0.22
C ARG A 346 -3.91 2.85 0.61
N ARG A 347 -3.02 2.06 0.00
CA ARG A 347 -1.89 1.40 0.67
C ARG A 347 -0.63 2.25 0.71
N GLU A 348 -0.64 3.42 0.05
CA GLU A 348 0.55 4.26 -0.10
C GLU A 348 1.75 3.44 -0.62
N CYS A 349 1.51 2.63 -1.66
CA CYS A 349 2.52 1.77 -2.27
C CYS A 349 2.72 2.09 -3.76
N ALA A 350 3.87 1.73 -4.30
CA ALA A 350 4.11 1.73 -5.74
C ALA A 350 3.65 0.39 -6.34
N VAL A 351 3.09 0.42 -7.56
CA VAL A 351 2.66 -0.79 -8.26
C VAL A 351 3.36 -0.89 -9.61
N ILE A 352 4.08 -1.98 -9.84
CA ILE A 352 4.58 -2.34 -11.17
C ILE A 352 3.58 -3.31 -11.81
N VAL A 353 3.07 -2.95 -12.99
CA VAL A 353 2.19 -3.81 -13.78
C VAL A 353 2.94 -4.25 -15.03
N VAL A 354 3.18 -5.55 -15.16
CA VAL A 354 3.71 -6.15 -16.38
C VAL A 354 2.56 -6.52 -17.30
N SER A 355 2.61 -6.10 -18.57
CA SER A 355 1.59 -6.40 -19.55
C SER A 355 2.19 -6.89 -20.86
N SER A 356 1.55 -7.88 -21.47
CA SER A 356 1.94 -8.40 -22.79
C SER A 356 1.14 -7.70 -23.89
N ILE A 357 1.84 -7.17 -24.91
CA ILE A 357 1.19 -6.70 -26.14
C ILE A 357 1.31 -7.80 -27.18
N ALA A 358 0.22 -8.05 -27.94
CA ALA A 358 0.34 -8.80 -29.18
C ALA A 358 1.23 -8.01 -30.14
N LYS A 359 2.15 -8.71 -30.89
CA LYS A 359 3.03 -8.07 -31.87
C LYS A 359 2.22 -7.11 -32.75
N ALA A 360 2.39 -5.80 -32.52
CA ALA A 360 1.90 -4.82 -33.46
C ALA A 360 2.92 -4.67 -34.58
N THR A 361 2.45 -4.82 -35.79
CA THR A 361 3.25 -4.95 -37.01
C THR A 361 3.93 -3.67 -37.48
N ASN A 362 3.92 -2.55 -36.74
CA ASN A 362 4.63 -1.33 -37.13
C ASN A 362 5.01 -0.46 -35.92
N ALA A 363 6.31 -0.21 -35.79
CA ALA A 363 6.92 0.65 -34.77
C ALA A 363 6.39 2.11 -34.77
N ALA A 364 5.86 2.61 -35.87
CA ALA A 364 5.28 3.96 -35.99
C ALA A 364 3.90 4.12 -35.34
N ALA A 365 3.20 3.01 -35.04
CA ALA A 365 1.90 3.03 -34.35
C ALA A 365 2.05 3.16 -32.83
N HIS A 366 3.24 3.04 -32.28
CA HIS A 366 3.47 2.94 -30.84
C HIS A 366 3.56 4.29 -30.11
N ALA A 367 3.84 5.37 -30.82
CA ALA A 367 3.94 6.72 -30.22
C ALA A 367 2.58 7.36 -29.91
N GLY A 368 1.45 6.79 -30.34
CA GLY A 368 0.13 7.37 -30.13
C GLY A 368 -1.03 6.38 -29.93
N GLN A 369 -0.82 5.09 -30.12
CA GLN A 369 -1.84 4.06 -29.93
C GLN A 369 -1.26 2.87 -29.18
N LEU A 370 -1.29 2.92 -27.86
CA LEU A 370 -1.31 1.71 -27.04
C LEU A 370 -2.48 0.87 -27.58
N GLY A 371 -2.21 -0.32 -28.17
CA GLY A 371 -3.18 -1.12 -28.88
C GLY A 371 -4.42 -1.43 -28.02
N ARG A 372 -5.54 -1.81 -28.65
CA ARG A 372 -6.78 -2.18 -27.94
C ARG A 372 -6.48 -3.18 -26.82
N GLY A 373 -6.83 -2.81 -25.58
CA GLY A 373 -6.51 -3.57 -24.36
C GLY A 373 -5.33 -3.02 -23.53
N THR A 374 -4.64 -1.98 -24.01
CA THR A 374 -3.58 -1.26 -23.27
C THR A 374 -3.88 0.23 -23.11
N ALA A 375 -4.93 0.74 -23.77
CA ALA A 375 -5.30 2.15 -23.67
C ALA A 375 -5.59 2.55 -22.21
N GLU A 376 -6.30 1.72 -21.47
CA GLU A 376 -6.65 2.01 -20.07
C GLU A 376 -5.44 1.93 -19.13
N ILE A 377 -4.49 1.03 -19.38
CA ILE A 377 -3.19 1.05 -18.71
C ILE A 377 -2.55 2.44 -18.91
N GLY A 378 -2.61 2.95 -20.15
CA GLY A 378 -2.14 4.29 -20.49
C GLY A 378 -2.88 5.41 -19.71
N PHE A 379 -4.17 5.27 -19.43
CA PHE A 379 -4.91 6.28 -18.65
C PHE A 379 -4.62 6.18 -17.16
N ALA A 380 -4.58 5.00 -16.57
CA ALA A 380 -4.44 4.80 -15.14
C ALA A 380 -2.99 4.92 -14.64
N ALA A 381 -2.00 4.50 -15.44
CA ALA A 381 -0.60 4.52 -15.02
C ALA A 381 -0.01 5.93 -14.94
N GLU A 382 0.90 6.14 -14.00
CA GLU A 382 1.73 7.35 -13.90
C GLU A 382 2.87 7.33 -14.91
N LEU A 383 3.47 6.15 -15.11
CA LEU A 383 4.56 5.91 -16.07
C LEU A 383 4.22 4.69 -16.93
N VAL A 384 4.48 4.78 -18.23
CA VAL A 384 4.32 3.67 -19.17
C VAL A 384 5.58 3.54 -20.00
N TYR A 385 6.24 2.40 -19.88
CA TYR A 385 7.38 2.02 -20.69
C TYR A 385 7.02 0.88 -21.64
N ALA A 386 7.25 1.09 -22.94
CA ALA A 386 7.07 0.10 -23.98
C ALA A 386 8.42 -0.36 -24.53
N ALA A 387 8.70 -1.67 -24.47
CA ALA A 387 9.97 -2.18 -24.98
C ALA A 387 9.99 -2.28 -26.49
N GLU A 388 11.02 -1.73 -27.09
CA GLU A 388 11.41 -1.90 -28.50
C GLU A 388 12.76 -2.62 -28.55
N ARG A 389 12.83 -3.68 -29.34
CA ARG A 389 14.10 -4.37 -29.62
C ARG A 389 14.55 -4.05 -31.02
N GLU A 390 15.84 -3.84 -31.18
CA GLU A 390 16.44 -3.83 -32.52
C GLU A 390 16.37 -5.24 -33.09
N GLU A 391 15.80 -5.37 -34.28
CA GLU A 391 15.65 -6.64 -34.98
C GLU A 391 16.43 -6.61 -36.29
N THR A 392 17.02 -7.74 -36.61
CA THR A 392 17.60 -8.00 -37.93
C THR A 392 16.49 -8.06 -38.99
N PRO A 393 16.80 -7.94 -40.29
CA PRO A 393 15.81 -8.00 -41.38
C PRO A 393 14.94 -9.25 -41.39
N ASP A 394 15.41 -10.36 -40.81
CA ASP A 394 14.66 -11.61 -40.63
C ASP A 394 13.87 -11.68 -39.30
N GLY A 395 13.79 -10.55 -38.57
CA GLY A 395 12.96 -10.43 -37.38
C GLY A 395 13.53 -11.07 -36.12
N ARG A 396 14.83 -11.32 -36.07
CA ARG A 396 15.54 -11.80 -34.89
C ARG A 396 16.08 -10.63 -34.08
N PRO A 397 16.17 -10.75 -32.74
CA PRO A 397 16.86 -9.73 -31.95
C PRO A 397 18.29 -9.50 -32.43
N MET A 398 18.69 -8.25 -32.54
CA MET A 398 20.05 -7.88 -32.82
C MET A 398 20.90 -8.11 -31.57
N VAL A 399 21.88 -8.99 -31.69
CA VAL A 399 22.73 -9.42 -30.57
C VAL A 399 24.11 -8.79 -30.76
N GLY A 400 24.58 -8.10 -29.73
CA GLY A 400 25.91 -7.54 -29.71
C GLY A 400 27.03 -8.59 -29.63
N PRO A 401 28.30 -8.18 -29.75
CA PRO A 401 29.46 -9.09 -29.67
C PRO A 401 29.59 -9.83 -28.33
N ASP A 402 29.04 -9.24 -27.26
CA ASP A 402 28.98 -9.76 -25.90
C ASP A 402 27.79 -10.66 -25.62
N GLY A 403 26.91 -10.88 -26.61
CA GLY A 403 25.69 -11.64 -26.47
C GLY A 403 24.49 -10.87 -25.88
N ALA A 404 24.68 -9.58 -25.58
CA ALA A 404 23.60 -8.73 -25.06
C ALA A 404 22.69 -8.23 -26.20
N VAL A 405 21.41 -8.02 -25.90
CA VAL A 405 20.40 -7.53 -26.83
C VAL A 405 20.09 -6.07 -26.55
N ALA A 406 20.17 -5.19 -27.54
CA ALA A 406 19.75 -3.81 -27.40
C ALA A 406 18.23 -3.74 -27.23
N VAL A 407 17.78 -3.09 -26.13
CA VAL A 407 16.38 -2.88 -25.80
C VAL A 407 16.17 -1.44 -25.38
N THR A 408 15.34 -0.72 -26.11
CA THR A 408 14.91 0.62 -25.74
C THR A 408 13.53 0.53 -25.09
N TRP A 409 13.41 0.99 -23.86
CA TRP A 409 12.13 1.18 -23.18
C TRP A 409 11.63 2.59 -23.47
N ARG A 410 10.77 2.72 -24.47
CA ARG A 410 10.14 3.99 -24.85
C ARG A 410 9.21 4.47 -23.75
N CYS A 411 9.42 5.67 -23.25
CA CYS A 411 8.50 6.30 -22.32
C CYS A 411 7.28 6.84 -23.06
N ALA A 412 6.22 6.04 -23.10
CA ALA A 412 4.96 6.42 -23.76
C ALA A 412 4.15 7.40 -22.93
N LYS A 413 4.36 7.46 -21.62
CA LYS A 413 3.69 8.37 -20.69
C LYS A 413 4.52 8.61 -19.43
N ALA A 414 4.56 9.88 -19.01
CA ALA A 414 5.01 10.30 -17.68
C ALA A 414 4.14 11.48 -17.22
N ARG A 415 3.47 11.35 -16.06
CA ARG A 415 2.61 12.44 -15.54
C ARG A 415 3.39 13.50 -14.80
N ASN A 416 4.36 13.09 -13.98
CA ASN A 416 5.10 13.96 -13.07
C ASN A 416 6.61 13.98 -13.36
N ALA A 417 7.04 13.41 -14.48
CA ALA A 417 8.43 13.36 -14.92
C ALA A 417 8.52 13.74 -16.41
N GLU A 418 9.73 13.99 -16.89
CA GLU A 418 9.97 14.15 -18.33
C GLU A 418 9.84 12.81 -19.05
N LEU A 419 9.34 12.85 -20.30
CA LEU A 419 9.33 11.67 -21.18
C LEU A 419 10.77 11.31 -21.55
N ARG A 420 11.37 10.36 -20.86
CA ARG A 420 12.74 9.90 -21.13
C ARG A 420 12.73 8.40 -21.43
N ASP A 421 13.24 8.05 -22.60
CA ASP A 421 13.47 6.67 -22.98
C ASP A 421 14.63 6.08 -22.19
N LEU A 422 14.53 4.78 -21.86
CA LEU A 422 15.62 4.05 -21.25
C LEU A 422 16.30 3.21 -22.33
N VAL A 423 17.46 3.65 -22.78
CA VAL A 423 18.27 2.90 -23.76
C VAL A 423 19.15 1.92 -22.98
N THR A 424 18.89 0.64 -23.16
CA THR A 424 19.53 -0.42 -22.38
C THR A 424 20.01 -1.58 -23.25
N THR A 425 20.90 -2.38 -22.67
CA THR A 425 21.26 -3.70 -23.15
C THR A 425 20.76 -4.76 -22.18
N PHE A 426 20.21 -5.85 -22.69
CA PHE A 426 19.73 -6.98 -21.91
C PHE A 426 20.69 -8.15 -21.99
N ASP A 427 21.29 -8.53 -20.85
CA ASP A 427 22.03 -9.78 -20.70
C ASP A 427 21.03 -10.91 -20.39
N GLY A 428 20.79 -11.74 -21.40
CA GLY A 428 19.89 -12.89 -21.24
C GLY A 428 20.42 -13.97 -20.30
N ALA A 429 21.74 -14.08 -20.13
CA ALA A 429 22.33 -15.06 -19.22
C ALA A 429 22.18 -14.64 -17.74
N ALA A 430 22.43 -13.38 -17.44
CA ALA A 430 22.26 -12.79 -16.11
C ALA A 430 20.83 -12.28 -15.86
N GLN A 431 19.98 -12.20 -16.88
CA GLN A 431 18.61 -11.66 -16.81
C GLN A 431 18.56 -10.19 -16.31
N THR A 432 19.58 -9.41 -16.67
CA THR A 432 19.73 -8.03 -16.21
C THR A 432 19.77 -7.03 -17.36
N PHE A 433 19.30 -5.82 -17.07
CA PHE A 433 19.40 -4.67 -17.98
C PHE A 433 20.49 -3.74 -17.49
N HIS A 434 21.27 -3.20 -18.43
CA HIS A 434 22.31 -2.21 -18.19
C HIS A 434 22.07 -1.00 -19.09
N PRO A 435 22.35 0.24 -18.64
CA PRO A 435 22.23 1.41 -19.48
C PRO A 435 23.23 1.31 -20.66
N ALA A 436 22.79 1.70 -21.86
CA ALA A 436 23.66 1.71 -23.02
C ALA A 436 24.65 2.88 -22.91
N GLY A 437 25.95 2.58 -22.98
CA GLY A 437 27.01 3.58 -23.03
C GLY A 437 27.48 4.14 -21.69
N ASP A 438 26.96 3.66 -20.56
CA ASP A 438 27.43 4.03 -19.24
C ASP A 438 27.74 2.79 -18.41
N THR A 439 28.88 2.82 -17.71
CA THR A 439 29.28 1.78 -16.75
C THR A 439 28.80 2.08 -15.33
N ALA A 440 27.96 3.10 -15.14
CA ALA A 440 27.35 3.43 -13.85
C ALA A 440 26.41 2.30 -13.44
N GLY A 441 26.91 1.44 -12.56
CA GLY A 441 26.22 0.32 -12.00
C GLY A 441 25.12 0.71 -11.02
N PHE A 442 24.61 -0.28 -10.31
CA PHE A 442 23.81 -0.11 -9.12
C PHE A 442 24.60 0.69 -8.08
N ASP A 443 24.06 1.83 -7.67
CA ASP A 443 24.62 2.69 -6.63
C ASP A 443 23.60 2.77 -5.48
N PRO A 444 23.66 1.82 -4.51
CA PRO A 444 22.75 1.84 -3.38
C PRO A 444 22.99 3.11 -2.57
N PRO A 445 21.95 3.83 -2.14
CA PRO A 445 22.11 4.90 -1.18
C PRO A 445 22.83 4.37 0.05
N THR A 446 23.86 5.08 0.51
CA THR A 446 24.62 4.73 1.71
C THR A 446 23.71 4.74 2.93
N ALA A 447 23.08 3.60 3.22
CA ALA A 447 22.28 3.40 4.42
C ALA A 447 23.21 3.18 5.63
N PRO A 448 22.89 3.75 6.81
CA PRO A 448 23.61 3.43 8.02
C PRO A 448 23.41 1.95 8.35
N ALA A 449 24.49 1.23 8.54
CA ALA A 449 24.51 -0.19 8.88
C ALA A 449 23.78 -0.46 10.21
N GLY A 450 22.49 -0.79 10.13
CA GLY A 450 21.71 -1.33 11.25
C GLY A 450 21.81 -2.86 11.23
N ARG A 451 22.43 -3.43 12.24
CA ARG A 451 22.51 -4.90 12.41
C ARG A 451 21.11 -5.46 12.62
N LEU A 452 20.61 -6.23 11.65
CA LEU A 452 19.45 -7.10 11.86
C LEU A 452 19.91 -8.40 12.52
N GLY A 453 19.14 -8.84 13.52
CA GLY A 453 19.37 -10.07 14.27
C GLY A 453 19.38 -11.29 13.34
N THR A 454 20.38 -12.12 13.51
CA THR A 454 20.55 -13.39 12.81
C THR A 454 19.44 -14.37 13.23
N ALA A 455 18.42 -14.52 12.39
CA ALA A 455 17.60 -15.73 12.41
C ALA A 455 18.48 -16.86 11.84
N SER A 456 18.69 -17.92 12.62
CA SER A 456 19.61 -19.01 12.27
C SER A 456 19.12 -19.77 11.03
N PHE A 457 19.84 -19.64 9.94
CA PHE A 457 19.66 -20.36 8.67
C PHE A 457 20.29 -21.78 8.72
N ASP A 458 20.68 -22.26 9.90
CA ASP A 458 21.38 -23.56 10.07
C ASP A 458 20.49 -24.78 9.79
N ALA A 459 19.21 -24.61 9.54
CA ALA A 459 18.25 -25.70 9.29
C ALA A 459 17.81 -25.86 7.82
N TRP A 460 18.28 -25.03 6.89
CA TRP A 460 17.90 -25.17 5.48
C TRP A 460 18.84 -26.14 4.76
N THR A 461 18.36 -27.33 4.51
CA THR A 461 18.99 -28.31 3.60
C THR A 461 18.26 -28.26 2.26
N PRO A 462 18.94 -28.02 1.12
CA PRO A 462 18.29 -28.10 -0.19
C PRO A 462 17.82 -29.54 -0.45
N PRO A 463 16.65 -29.72 -1.11
CA PRO A 463 16.20 -31.05 -1.49
C PRO A 463 17.25 -31.71 -2.39
N GLU A 464 17.63 -32.93 -2.06
CA GLU A 464 18.53 -33.74 -2.87
C GLU A 464 17.92 -33.94 -4.24
N ALA A 465 18.74 -33.74 -5.28
CA ALA A 465 18.36 -34.00 -6.64
C ALA A 465 18.05 -35.50 -6.76
N SER A 466 16.77 -35.85 -6.96
CA SER A 466 16.38 -37.20 -7.38
C SER A 466 17.03 -37.47 -8.73
N THR A 467 17.88 -38.47 -8.75
CA THR A 467 18.52 -39.05 -9.93
C THR A 467 17.52 -39.60 -10.94
#